data_7f532788871af49f77564379958d0af4
#
_entry.id   7f532788871af49f77564379958d0af4
#
_cell.length_a   1.000
_cell.length_b   1.000
_cell.length_c   1.000
_cell.angle_alpha   90.00
_cell.angle_beta   90.00
_cell.angle_gamma   90.00
#
_symmetry.space_group_name_H-M   'P 1'
#
loop_
_entity.id
_entity.type
_entity.pdbx_description
1 polymer ?
#
loop_
_entity_poly.entity_id
_entity_poly.type
_entity_poly.pdbx_seq_one_letter_code
_entity_poly.pdbx_strand_id
1 'polypeptide(L)'
;MIVKNEAHNLAISLPALTGLADEIVILDSGSTDNSREIAERFGAKWHVNTDWQGFGKQRQLAQSYATGDWILALDADEEITPPLKQAILDVVRTAPSDTVYGLKRLDFILGHQIDNPHWGVKAYWRLYPKKFGFNDLLVHESLDITNAKTQVLSGFLNHHTAPDFKFLLEKRLSYAQTWANQQHQKGKRANFLKVATNPIWQFIRQYLLDGRFLQGRYGFVYSCLFAQYTFNKYACLYDLANNQADNAFYHAQKQISQLSPVNPADKKATLSLVMICKNESRHLADCLASVKDLADEIIILDSGSTDNTEQIARQFGAKWYVNTDWQGFGKQRQLAQSYAICDYVLVLDADERPDDSLCHSIAEILKQPVQTDTVFSLSRVNLFCGAEVLKRFWYADDLARLYARTHYQYSSLEVHESLDVKNAKIKNLKGYLAHLTNDDFAHFVHKNIRYSDDWATDKHKSGKKAGFFSMILRSVFSFVREYVIRGGALGGVYGVLHAGASASYTFNKYMILWQLTQDKSGKSHDS
;
A
#
# COMPACT_ATOMS: atom_id res chain seq x y z
N MET A 1 0.03 29.56 3.20
CA MET A 1 -0.03 28.09 3.32
C MET A 1 -0.69 27.49 2.06
N ILE A 2 -0.33 26.27 1.68
CA ILE A 2 -1.06 25.46 0.70
C ILE A 2 -1.63 24.25 1.40
N VAL A 3 -2.90 23.88 1.15
CA VAL A 3 -3.60 22.85 1.93
C VAL A 3 -4.44 21.92 1.06
N LYS A 4 -4.69 20.71 1.58
CA LYS A 4 -5.73 19.80 1.09
C LYS A 4 -6.11 18.82 2.21
N ASN A 5 -7.32 18.96 2.75
CA ASN A 5 -7.84 18.14 3.87
C ASN A 5 -6.94 18.21 5.12
N GLU A 6 -6.69 19.42 5.62
CA GLU A 6 -5.77 19.70 6.73
C GLU A 6 -6.49 20.24 7.98
N ALA A 7 -7.77 19.95 8.17
CA ALA A 7 -8.57 20.50 9.28
C ALA A 7 -7.91 20.30 10.65
N HIS A 8 -7.41 19.09 10.92
CA HIS A 8 -6.74 18.76 12.17
C HIS A 8 -5.47 19.60 12.39
N ASN A 9 -4.64 19.70 11.37
CA ASN A 9 -3.36 20.41 11.43
C ASN A 9 -3.54 21.92 11.52
N LEU A 10 -4.49 22.49 10.77
CA LEU A 10 -4.83 23.92 10.85
C LEU A 10 -5.32 24.33 12.24
N ALA A 11 -6.06 23.47 12.93
CA ALA A 11 -6.49 23.74 14.31
C ALA A 11 -5.32 23.84 15.30
N ILE A 12 -4.17 23.23 14.99
CA ILE A 12 -2.93 23.28 15.81
C ILE A 12 -2.06 24.47 15.39
N SER A 13 -1.85 24.67 14.08
CA SER A 13 -0.87 25.63 13.56
C SER A 13 -1.37 27.08 13.57
N LEU A 14 -2.65 27.34 13.26
CA LEU A 14 -3.17 28.70 13.13
C LEU A 14 -3.17 29.51 14.45
N PRO A 15 -3.46 28.94 15.63
CA PRO A 15 -3.38 29.68 16.89
C PRO A 15 -2.02 30.33 17.13
N ALA A 16 -0.92 29.69 16.73
CA ALA A 16 0.44 30.21 16.89
C ALA A 16 0.71 31.48 16.05
N LEU A 17 -0.07 31.70 14.98
CA LEU A 17 0.05 32.86 14.08
C LEU A 17 -0.67 34.12 14.61
N THR A 18 -1.54 33.98 15.59
CA THR A 18 -2.26 35.13 16.21
C THR A 18 -1.27 36.14 16.77
N GLY A 19 -1.33 37.41 16.30
CA GLY A 19 -0.39 38.47 16.69
C GLY A 19 1.04 38.29 16.13
N LEU A 20 1.23 37.44 15.15
CA LEU A 20 2.47 37.31 14.35
C LEU A 20 2.28 37.80 12.92
N ALA A 21 1.25 37.32 12.26
CA ALA A 21 0.97 37.65 10.85
C ALA A 21 -0.12 38.71 10.77
N ASP A 22 0.08 39.72 9.90
CA ASP A 22 -0.94 40.73 9.59
C ASP A 22 -2.03 40.18 8.66
N GLU A 23 -1.69 39.17 7.88
CA GLU A 23 -2.62 38.40 7.05
C GLU A 23 -2.23 36.93 6.98
N ILE A 24 -3.22 36.05 6.86
CA ILE A 24 -3.05 34.62 6.62
C ILE A 24 -3.66 34.31 5.27
N VAL A 25 -2.85 33.83 4.31
CA VAL A 25 -3.30 33.40 2.98
C VAL A 25 -3.22 31.89 2.90
N ILE A 26 -4.35 31.26 2.58
CA ILE A 26 -4.45 29.80 2.39
C ILE A 26 -4.94 29.53 0.97
N LEU A 27 -4.18 28.71 0.24
CA LEU A 27 -4.54 28.21 -1.09
C LEU A 27 -4.89 26.73 -0.98
N ASP A 28 -6.15 26.41 -1.19
CA ASP A 28 -6.72 25.08 -1.12
C ASP A 28 -6.66 24.36 -2.47
N SER A 29 -6.25 23.09 -2.45
CA SER A 29 -6.19 22.21 -3.62
C SER A 29 -7.41 21.29 -3.74
N GLY A 30 -8.57 21.71 -3.20
CA GLY A 30 -9.83 20.97 -3.25
C GLY A 30 -10.08 20.11 -2.01
N SER A 31 -10.10 20.72 -0.83
CA SER A 31 -10.47 20.08 0.43
C SER A 31 -11.96 19.74 0.47
N THR A 32 -12.28 18.63 1.13
CA THR A 32 -13.65 18.12 1.35
C THR A 32 -14.01 18.01 2.83
N ASP A 33 -13.07 18.35 3.71
CA ASP A 33 -13.25 18.42 5.16
C ASP A 33 -13.53 19.87 5.63
N ASN A 34 -13.54 20.11 6.95
CA ASN A 34 -13.77 21.45 7.52
C ASN A 34 -12.52 22.34 7.60
N SER A 35 -11.52 22.10 6.74
CA SER A 35 -10.31 22.94 6.68
C SER A 35 -10.64 24.42 6.48
N ARG A 36 -11.58 24.73 5.58
CA ARG A 36 -12.01 26.10 5.30
C ARG A 36 -12.65 26.76 6.51
N GLU A 37 -13.59 26.08 7.16
CA GLU A 37 -14.29 26.62 8.33
C GLU A 37 -13.31 26.97 9.46
N ILE A 38 -12.32 26.11 9.68
CA ILE A 38 -11.27 26.35 10.69
C ILE A 38 -10.43 27.56 10.30
N ALA A 39 -9.99 27.64 9.05
CA ALA A 39 -9.17 28.75 8.56
C ALA A 39 -9.88 30.12 8.69
N GLU A 40 -11.16 30.19 8.33
CA GLU A 40 -11.98 31.40 8.41
C GLU A 40 -12.16 31.90 9.85
N ARG A 41 -12.20 31.02 10.87
CA ARG A 41 -12.23 31.40 12.29
C ARG A 41 -10.99 32.17 12.73
N PHE A 42 -9.86 31.98 12.06
CA PHE A 42 -8.61 32.72 12.31
C PHE A 42 -8.41 33.89 11.33
N GLY A 43 -9.45 34.28 10.58
CA GLY A 43 -9.41 35.41 9.64
C GLY A 43 -8.57 35.15 8.40
N ALA A 44 -8.33 33.88 8.03
CA ALA A 44 -7.54 33.55 6.85
C ALA A 44 -8.30 33.88 5.53
N LYS A 45 -7.57 34.43 4.57
CA LYS A 45 -8.05 34.62 3.19
C LYS A 45 -7.96 33.26 2.48
N TRP A 46 -9.12 32.66 2.17
CA TRP A 46 -9.22 31.36 1.53
C TRP A 46 -9.35 31.49 0.02
N HIS A 47 -8.41 30.88 -0.71
CA HIS A 47 -8.42 30.78 -2.16
C HIS A 47 -8.44 29.29 -2.57
N VAL A 48 -9.00 28.98 -3.75
CA VAL A 48 -9.08 27.60 -4.26
C VAL A 48 -8.39 27.50 -5.62
N ASN A 49 -7.52 26.52 -5.76
CA ASN A 49 -6.94 26.13 -7.05
C ASN A 49 -6.81 24.59 -7.10
N THR A 50 -7.69 23.96 -7.88
CA THR A 50 -7.69 22.50 -8.10
C THR A 50 -6.82 22.07 -9.29
N ASP A 51 -6.35 23.03 -10.11
CA ASP A 51 -5.39 22.76 -11.18
C ASP A 51 -3.99 22.58 -10.60
N TRP A 52 -3.69 21.32 -10.28
CA TRP A 52 -2.45 20.96 -9.60
C TRP A 52 -1.27 20.86 -10.58
N GLN A 53 -0.39 21.83 -10.55
CA GLN A 53 0.85 21.87 -11.36
C GLN A 53 2.12 21.63 -10.55
N GLY A 54 2.00 21.15 -9.32
CA GLY A 54 3.11 20.87 -8.40
C GLY A 54 3.22 21.85 -7.23
N PHE A 55 3.99 21.45 -6.22
CA PHE A 55 4.13 22.22 -4.98
C PHE A 55 4.72 23.61 -5.21
N GLY A 56 5.74 23.75 -6.07
CA GLY A 56 6.38 25.03 -6.36
C GLY A 56 5.40 26.04 -6.95
N LYS A 57 4.66 25.65 -7.98
CA LYS A 57 3.63 26.50 -8.63
C LYS A 57 2.50 26.88 -7.68
N GLN A 58 2.06 25.92 -6.86
CA GLN A 58 1.01 26.18 -5.87
C GLN A 58 1.46 27.21 -4.82
N ARG A 59 2.73 27.13 -4.35
CA ARG A 59 3.29 28.14 -3.43
C ARG A 59 3.44 29.51 -4.09
N GLN A 60 3.90 29.58 -5.33
CA GLN A 60 3.99 30.84 -6.08
C GLN A 60 2.60 31.51 -6.21
N LEU A 61 1.58 30.71 -6.56
CA LEU A 61 0.21 31.21 -6.65
C LEU A 61 -0.32 31.68 -5.29
N ALA A 62 -0.07 30.92 -4.20
CA ALA A 62 -0.44 31.35 -2.86
C ALA A 62 0.25 32.66 -2.47
N GLN A 63 1.54 32.82 -2.80
CA GLN A 63 2.30 34.04 -2.54
C GLN A 63 1.77 35.24 -3.36
N SER A 64 1.23 35.03 -4.56
CA SER A 64 0.69 36.13 -5.39
C SER A 64 -0.51 36.83 -4.75
N TYR A 65 -1.25 36.15 -3.89
CA TYR A 65 -2.37 36.73 -3.13
C TYR A 65 -1.91 37.48 -1.86
N ALA A 66 -0.68 37.29 -1.42
CA ALA A 66 -0.16 37.98 -0.23
C ALA A 66 0.13 39.46 -0.54
N THR A 67 -0.19 40.33 0.43
CA THR A 67 0.00 41.79 0.32
C THR A 67 1.18 42.31 1.14
N GLY A 68 1.60 41.57 2.19
CA GLY A 68 2.68 41.97 3.08
C GLY A 68 4.07 42.00 2.42
N ASP A 69 5.00 42.73 3.03
CA ASP A 69 6.39 42.87 2.56
C ASP A 69 7.22 41.60 2.83
N TRP A 70 6.88 40.89 3.88
CA TRP A 70 7.50 39.63 4.28
C TRP A 70 6.57 38.45 4.05
N ILE A 71 7.12 37.33 3.61
CA ILE A 71 6.43 36.06 3.46
C ILE A 71 6.97 35.08 4.48
N LEU A 72 6.06 34.49 5.27
CA LEU A 72 6.31 33.32 6.09
C LEU A 72 5.62 32.11 5.46
N ALA A 73 6.37 31.29 4.76
CA ALA A 73 5.85 30.10 4.09
C ALA A 73 5.79 28.93 5.07
N LEU A 74 4.60 28.50 5.46
CA LEU A 74 4.36 27.38 6.37
C LEU A 74 3.52 26.30 5.71
N ASP A 75 3.74 25.07 6.13
CA ASP A 75 2.85 23.94 5.88
C ASP A 75 1.79 23.88 7.01
N ALA A 76 0.63 23.27 6.76
CA ALA A 76 -0.45 23.21 7.75
C ALA A 76 -0.05 22.40 9.01
N ASP A 77 0.86 21.44 8.85
CA ASP A 77 1.38 20.58 9.91
C ASP A 77 2.63 21.17 10.63
N GLU A 78 2.92 22.47 10.39
CA GLU A 78 4.03 23.19 11.02
C GLU A 78 3.52 24.21 12.04
N GLU A 79 3.97 24.10 13.29
CA GLU A 79 3.60 24.97 14.42
C GLU A 79 4.79 25.80 14.89
N ILE A 80 4.60 27.10 15.02
CA ILE A 80 5.64 28.05 15.47
C ILE A 80 5.72 28.04 17.00
N THR A 81 6.90 27.75 17.56
CA THR A 81 7.12 27.85 19.00
C THR A 81 7.20 29.32 19.48
N PRO A 82 6.84 29.64 20.74
CA PRO A 82 6.93 31.01 21.27
C PRO A 82 8.31 31.67 21.11
N PRO A 83 9.46 30.98 21.34
CA PRO A 83 10.77 31.56 21.08
C PRO A 83 11.01 31.92 19.61
N LEU A 84 10.56 31.07 18.67
CA LEU A 84 10.67 31.35 17.24
C LEU A 84 9.77 32.51 16.82
N LYS A 85 8.55 32.59 17.37
CA LYS A 85 7.64 33.73 17.15
C LYS A 85 8.31 35.04 17.50
N GLN A 86 8.93 35.14 18.69
CA GLN A 86 9.63 36.34 19.10
C GLN A 86 10.79 36.68 18.15
N ALA A 87 11.60 35.68 17.76
CA ALA A 87 12.71 35.89 16.83
C ALA A 87 12.24 36.39 15.47
N ILE A 88 11.08 35.93 14.98
CA ILE A 88 10.47 36.43 13.73
C ILE A 88 10.04 37.89 13.88
N LEU A 89 9.33 38.24 14.96
CA LEU A 89 8.89 39.60 15.20
C LEU A 89 10.05 40.60 15.32
N ASP A 90 11.18 40.18 15.92
CA ASP A 90 12.35 41.02 16.07
C ASP A 90 13.02 41.33 14.71
N VAL A 91 13.12 40.34 13.84
CA VAL A 91 13.78 40.54 12.52
C VAL A 91 12.90 41.26 11.51
N VAL A 92 11.59 41.01 11.46
CA VAL A 92 10.69 41.65 10.50
C VAL A 92 10.65 43.16 10.66
N ARG A 93 10.87 43.69 11.90
CA ARG A 93 10.89 45.13 12.19
C ARG A 93 12.15 45.85 11.74
N THR A 94 13.28 45.15 11.63
CA THR A 94 14.61 45.78 11.46
C THR A 94 15.46 45.20 10.36
N ALA A 95 15.05 44.07 9.77
CA ALA A 95 15.88 43.32 8.85
C ALA A 95 15.97 43.95 7.45
N PRO A 96 17.14 43.83 6.80
CA PRO A 96 17.32 44.25 5.41
C PRO A 96 16.48 43.40 4.45
N SER A 97 15.98 44.03 3.38
CA SER A 97 15.17 43.36 2.36
C SER A 97 15.92 42.36 1.46
N ASP A 98 17.22 42.10 1.71
CA ASP A 98 18.05 41.14 0.98
C ASP A 98 18.35 39.85 1.76
N THR A 99 17.77 39.72 2.96
CA THR A 99 18.05 38.60 3.87
C THR A 99 16.89 37.61 3.90
N VAL A 100 17.22 36.31 3.80
CA VAL A 100 16.31 35.16 3.93
C VAL A 100 16.63 34.40 5.20
N TYR A 101 15.61 34.07 5.98
CA TYR A 101 15.77 33.41 7.26
C TYR A 101 15.37 31.94 7.23
N GLY A 102 16.26 31.09 7.78
CA GLY A 102 16.04 29.67 8.00
C GLY A 102 15.41 29.40 9.36
N LEU A 103 14.42 28.55 9.40
CA LEU A 103 13.76 28.08 10.62
C LEU A 103 14.19 26.64 10.90
N LYS A 104 14.70 26.36 12.10
CA LYS A 104 15.06 25.01 12.54
C LYS A 104 13.78 24.21 12.79
N ARG A 105 13.64 23.03 12.17
CA ARG A 105 12.45 22.20 12.30
C ARG A 105 12.72 20.94 13.13
N LEU A 106 11.84 20.70 14.09
CA LEU A 106 11.78 19.48 14.89
C LEU A 106 10.59 18.63 14.43
N ASP A 107 10.84 17.40 14.02
CA ASP A 107 9.80 16.48 13.64
C ASP A 107 9.19 15.79 14.88
N PHE A 108 7.85 15.72 14.88
CA PHE A 108 7.06 15.02 15.89
C PHE A 108 6.26 13.91 15.22
N ILE A 109 6.16 12.76 15.86
CA ILE A 109 5.29 11.67 15.45
C ILE A 109 4.36 11.30 16.61
N LEU A 110 3.06 11.38 16.40
CA LEU A 110 2.05 11.09 17.43
C LEU A 110 2.30 11.88 18.74
N GLY A 111 2.64 13.16 18.62
CA GLY A 111 2.98 14.02 19.76
C GLY A 111 4.36 13.79 20.39
N HIS A 112 5.14 12.81 19.93
CA HIS A 112 6.48 12.55 20.44
C HIS A 112 7.55 13.16 19.54
N GLN A 113 8.44 13.98 20.13
CA GLN A 113 9.59 14.54 19.43
C GLN A 113 10.57 13.44 19.03
N ILE A 114 10.99 13.44 17.76
CA ILE A 114 11.87 12.43 17.18
C ILE A 114 13.23 12.97 16.74
N ASP A 115 13.39 14.28 16.68
CA ASP A 115 14.65 14.94 16.43
C ASP A 115 15.28 15.45 17.73
N ASN A 116 16.60 15.37 17.84
CA ASN A 116 17.31 15.97 18.95
C ASN A 116 17.52 17.47 18.66
N PRO A 117 17.06 18.42 19.51
CA PRO A 117 17.18 19.85 19.25
C PRO A 117 18.62 20.36 19.17
N HIS A 118 19.57 19.58 19.70
CA HIS A 118 21.00 19.93 19.73
C HIS A 118 21.83 19.19 18.69
N TRP A 119 21.26 18.26 17.93
CA TRP A 119 21.99 17.42 17.01
C TRP A 119 21.23 17.18 15.70
N GLY A 120 21.85 17.59 14.58
CA GLY A 120 21.37 17.25 13.23
C GLY A 120 20.13 18.00 12.76
N VAL A 121 19.63 18.99 13.53
CA VAL A 121 18.44 19.75 13.15
C VAL A 121 18.69 20.60 11.92
N LYS A 122 17.88 20.43 10.90
CA LYS A 122 17.94 21.20 9.67
C LYS A 122 17.15 22.49 9.77
N ALA A 123 17.68 23.54 9.13
CA ALA A 123 16.95 24.78 8.91
C ALA A 123 16.32 24.77 7.50
N TYR A 124 15.12 25.27 7.40
CA TYR A 124 14.38 25.45 6.16
C TYR A 124 14.18 26.94 5.92
N TRP A 125 14.43 27.41 4.69
CA TRP A 125 14.27 28.81 4.30
C TRP A 125 12.77 29.12 4.15
N ARG A 126 12.19 29.76 5.16
CA ARG A 126 10.73 29.92 5.28
C ARG A 126 10.27 31.37 5.50
N LEU A 127 11.15 32.27 6.00
CA LEU A 127 10.84 33.68 6.19
C LEU A 127 11.72 34.52 5.24
N TYR A 128 11.08 35.29 4.36
CA TYR A 128 11.79 36.02 3.32
C TYR A 128 10.99 37.25 2.81
N PRO A 129 11.68 38.28 2.28
CA PRO A 129 11.02 39.39 1.58
C PRO A 129 10.25 38.93 0.33
N LYS A 130 9.10 39.52 0.06
CA LYS A 130 8.17 39.13 -1.04
C LYS A 130 8.83 39.05 -2.42
N LYS A 131 9.97 39.72 -2.66
CA LYS A 131 10.72 39.65 -3.92
C LYS A 131 11.35 38.29 -4.21
N PHE A 132 11.52 37.42 -3.21
CA PHE A 132 11.96 36.05 -3.38
C PHE A 132 10.77 35.11 -3.60
N GLY A 133 10.99 33.94 -4.21
CA GLY A 133 9.94 32.97 -4.50
C GLY A 133 10.45 31.56 -4.62
N PHE A 134 9.53 30.61 -4.63
CA PHE A 134 9.85 29.19 -4.82
C PHE A 134 10.11 28.88 -6.29
N ASN A 135 10.92 27.86 -6.57
CA ASN A 135 11.13 27.31 -7.92
C ASN A 135 9.90 26.49 -8.38
N ASP A 136 9.85 26.14 -9.68
CA ASP A 136 8.72 25.46 -10.34
C ASP A 136 8.73 23.94 -10.16
N LEU A 137 9.50 23.38 -9.24
CA LEU A 137 9.60 21.93 -9.11
C LEU A 137 8.28 21.31 -8.62
N LEU A 138 7.93 20.17 -9.23
CA LEU A 138 6.73 19.39 -8.87
C LEU A 138 6.81 18.85 -7.45
N VAL A 139 8.01 18.39 -7.04
CA VAL A 139 8.31 17.83 -5.71
C VAL A 139 9.71 18.29 -5.33
N HIS A 140 9.94 18.54 -4.04
CA HIS A 140 11.20 19.11 -3.50
C HIS A 140 11.46 20.55 -3.96
N GLU A 141 10.39 21.33 -4.01
CA GLU A 141 10.47 22.76 -4.24
C GLU A 141 11.36 23.43 -3.18
N SER A 142 12.08 24.44 -3.59
CA SER A 142 12.94 25.23 -2.71
C SER A 142 12.81 26.72 -3.03
N LEU A 143 12.99 27.53 -2.00
CA LEU A 143 13.09 28.97 -2.19
C LEU A 143 14.36 29.27 -3.01
N ASP A 144 14.22 30.11 -4.06
CA ASP A 144 15.37 30.63 -4.77
C ASP A 144 16.06 31.69 -3.89
N ILE A 145 17.21 31.33 -3.36
CA ILE A 145 18.05 32.19 -2.50
C ILE A 145 19.28 32.72 -3.21
N THR A 146 19.30 32.66 -4.55
CA THR A 146 20.37 33.22 -5.36
C THR A 146 20.50 34.73 -5.04
N ASN A 147 21.68 35.16 -4.65
CA ASN A 147 21.97 36.53 -4.22
C ASN A 147 21.31 36.99 -2.91
N ALA A 148 20.75 36.07 -2.10
CA ALA A 148 20.25 36.41 -0.77
C ALA A 148 21.32 36.27 0.31
N LYS A 149 21.32 37.14 1.30
CA LYS A 149 21.97 36.88 2.58
C LYS A 149 21.14 35.88 3.34
N THR A 150 21.75 34.94 4.04
CA THR A 150 21.04 33.89 4.78
C THR A 150 21.40 33.89 6.24
N GLN A 151 20.41 33.77 7.11
CA GLN A 151 20.57 33.68 8.55
C GLN A 151 19.59 32.66 9.13
N VAL A 152 19.98 31.93 10.18
CA VAL A 152 19.11 30.97 10.87
C VAL A 152 18.61 31.61 12.16
N LEU A 153 17.28 31.61 12.38
CA LEU A 153 16.66 32.15 13.58
C LEU A 153 16.79 31.19 14.77
N SER A 154 16.73 31.79 15.96
CA SER A 154 16.59 31.04 17.22
C SER A 154 15.16 30.50 17.37
N GLY A 155 15.01 29.40 18.16
CA GLY A 155 13.73 28.71 18.33
C GLY A 155 13.51 27.62 17.27
N PHE A 156 12.33 26.99 17.33
CA PHE A 156 12.03 25.83 16.50
C PHE A 156 10.64 25.93 15.89
N LEU A 157 10.51 25.31 14.73
CA LEU A 157 9.26 25.00 14.05
C LEU A 157 8.94 23.53 14.33
N ASN A 158 7.85 23.26 15.04
CA ASN A 158 7.38 21.89 15.30
C ASN A 158 6.64 21.39 14.07
N HIS A 159 6.98 20.20 13.60
CA HIS A 159 6.36 19.58 12.43
C HIS A 159 5.66 18.28 12.85
N HIS A 160 4.35 18.29 12.83
CA HIS A 160 3.48 17.18 13.18
C HIS A 160 3.32 16.23 11.97
N THR A 161 4.23 15.26 11.82
CA THR A 161 4.43 14.51 10.57
C THR A 161 3.24 13.63 10.15
N ALA A 162 2.45 13.16 11.11
CA ALA A 162 1.30 12.29 10.86
C ALA A 162 0.39 12.13 12.09
N PRO A 163 -0.94 12.01 11.91
CA PRO A 163 -1.87 11.75 13.00
C PRO A 163 -1.76 10.31 13.53
N ASP A 164 -1.40 9.35 12.67
CA ASP A 164 -1.23 7.94 13.01
C ASP A 164 -0.21 7.24 12.09
N PHE A 165 0.15 6.01 12.46
CA PHE A 165 1.14 5.25 11.68
C PHE A 165 0.60 4.78 10.32
N LYS A 166 -0.69 4.48 10.19
CA LYS A 166 -1.29 4.07 8.91
C LYS A 166 -1.15 5.17 7.88
N PHE A 167 -1.57 6.39 8.24
CA PHE A 167 -1.43 7.58 7.38
C PHE A 167 0.03 7.80 6.96
N LEU A 168 0.97 7.69 7.91
CA LEU A 168 2.40 7.85 7.63
C LEU A 168 2.92 6.79 6.65
N LEU A 169 2.51 5.53 6.81
CA LEU A 169 2.91 4.43 5.93
C LEU A 169 2.37 4.61 4.51
N GLU A 170 1.10 4.99 4.36
CA GLU A 170 0.46 5.26 3.07
C GLU A 170 1.10 6.45 2.35
N LYS A 171 1.29 7.57 3.06
CA LYS A 171 1.99 8.78 2.56
C LYS A 171 3.40 8.43 2.07
N ARG A 172 4.16 7.68 2.85
CA ARG A 172 5.53 7.26 2.47
C ARG A 172 5.57 6.29 1.31
N LEU A 173 4.59 5.39 1.19
CA LEU A 173 4.49 4.49 0.05
C LEU A 173 4.23 5.27 -1.24
N SER A 174 3.28 6.21 -1.22
CA SER A 174 3.00 7.10 -2.36
C SER A 174 4.24 7.88 -2.79
N TYR A 175 5.00 8.44 -1.84
CA TYR A 175 6.27 9.12 -2.14
C TYR A 175 7.34 8.17 -2.71
N ALA A 176 7.39 6.93 -2.23
CA ALA A 176 8.32 5.92 -2.74
C ALA A 176 8.02 5.56 -4.20
N GLN A 177 6.73 5.38 -4.55
CA GLN A 177 6.27 5.13 -5.92
C GLN A 177 6.58 6.32 -6.84
N THR A 178 6.23 7.53 -6.43
CA THR A 178 6.51 8.75 -7.22
C THR A 178 8.00 8.90 -7.50
N TRP A 179 8.84 8.70 -6.49
CA TRP A 179 10.29 8.73 -6.65
C TRP A 179 10.79 7.64 -7.60
N ALA A 180 10.28 6.41 -7.46
CA ALA A 180 10.67 5.29 -8.30
C ALA A 180 10.32 5.54 -9.77
N ASN A 181 9.11 6.04 -10.06
CA ASN A 181 8.67 6.42 -11.40
C ASN A 181 9.58 7.50 -12.01
N GLN A 182 9.90 8.56 -11.27
CA GLN A 182 10.82 9.61 -11.73
C GLN A 182 12.22 9.07 -12.03
N GLN A 183 12.76 8.16 -11.18
CA GLN A 183 14.07 7.57 -11.43
C GLN A 183 14.05 6.62 -12.63
N HIS A 184 12.98 5.85 -12.78
CA HIS A 184 12.78 4.95 -13.92
C HIS A 184 12.70 5.72 -15.24
N GLN A 185 11.94 6.82 -15.29
CA GLN A 185 11.87 7.73 -16.45
C GLN A 185 13.24 8.34 -16.82
N LYS A 186 14.12 8.55 -15.83
CA LYS A 186 15.51 8.97 -16.03
C LYS A 186 16.46 7.82 -16.42
N GLY A 187 15.93 6.64 -16.72
CA GLY A 187 16.71 5.45 -17.09
C GLY A 187 17.47 4.78 -15.93
N LYS A 188 17.26 5.24 -14.69
CA LYS A 188 17.92 4.63 -13.52
C LYS A 188 17.28 3.31 -13.15
N ARG A 189 18.10 2.38 -12.64
CA ARG A 189 17.66 1.05 -12.20
C ARG A 189 18.17 0.72 -10.81
N ALA A 190 17.39 -0.06 -10.07
CA ALA A 190 17.84 -0.68 -8.83
C ALA A 190 18.41 -2.08 -9.09
N ASN A 191 19.26 -2.54 -8.19
CA ASN A 191 19.80 -3.90 -8.16
C ASN A 191 19.75 -4.44 -6.73
N PHE A 192 20.12 -5.70 -6.56
CA PHE A 192 20.15 -6.37 -5.25
C PHE A 192 20.84 -5.55 -4.17
N LEU A 193 22.05 -5.03 -4.46
CA LEU A 193 22.82 -4.27 -3.48
C LEU A 193 22.09 -3.01 -3.03
N LYS A 194 21.52 -2.25 -3.96
CA LYS A 194 20.76 -1.03 -3.62
C LYS A 194 19.53 -1.34 -2.77
N VAL A 195 18.82 -2.42 -3.09
CA VAL A 195 17.63 -2.85 -2.32
C VAL A 195 18.02 -3.30 -0.91
N ALA A 196 19.11 -4.04 -0.76
CA ALA A 196 19.53 -4.60 0.51
C ALA A 196 20.27 -3.60 1.42
N THR A 197 21.20 -2.81 0.86
CA THR A 197 22.13 -2.00 1.68
C THR A 197 21.61 -0.60 1.99
N ASN A 198 20.89 0.05 1.06
CA ASN A 198 20.42 1.42 1.28
C ASN A 198 19.44 1.57 2.47
N PRO A 199 18.50 0.64 2.72
CA PRO A 199 17.66 0.69 3.92
C PRO A 199 18.45 0.57 5.21
N ILE A 200 19.47 -0.31 5.24
CA ILE A 200 20.36 -0.50 6.39
C ILE A 200 21.16 0.77 6.66
N TRP A 201 21.76 1.33 5.60
CA TRP A 201 22.48 2.61 5.72
C TRP A 201 21.58 3.73 6.21
N GLN A 202 20.34 3.80 5.68
CA GLN A 202 19.40 4.83 6.10
C GLN A 202 18.98 4.67 7.56
N PHE A 203 18.81 3.42 8.06
CA PHE A 203 18.57 3.17 9.48
C PHE A 203 19.76 3.65 10.33
N ILE A 204 20.98 3.25 10.00
CA ILE A 204 22.21 3.65 10.72
C ILE A 204 22.33 5.18 10.76
N ARG A 205 22.15 5.83 9.62
CA ARG A 205 22.20 7.29 9.52
C ARG A 205 21.18 7.94 10.44
N GLN A 206 19.90 7.56 10.32
CA GLN A 206 18.82 8.16 11.08
C GLN A 206 18.97 7.90 12.59
N TYR A 207 19.26 6.67 12.95
CA TYR A 207 19.28 6.26 14.35
C TYR A 207 20.56 6.72 15.07
N LEU A 208 21.73 6.51 14.46
CA LEU A 208 23.01 6.83 15.08
C LEU A 208 23.52 8.23 14.69
N LEU A 209 23.65 8.55 13.39
CA LEU A 209 24.28 9.79 12.96
C LEU A 209 23.39 11.02 13.16
N ASP A 210 22.07 10.90 12.99
CA ASP A 210 21.12 11.97 13.27
C ASP A 210 20.68 11.99 14.75
N GLY A 211 21.27 11.14 15.62
CA GLY A 211 21.10 11.16 17.08
C GLY A 211 19.72 10.70 17.59
N ARG A 212 18.90 10.01 16.77
CA ARG A 212 17.54 9.61 17.16
C ARG A 212 17.49 8.51 18.22
N PHE A 213 18.61 7.82 18.48
CA PHE A 213 18.69 6.89 19.63
C PHE A 213 18.44 7.59 20.98
N LEU A 214 18.70 8.90 21.07
CA LEU A 214 18.42 9.72 22.24
C LEU A 214 16.89 9.95 22.46
N GLN A 215 16.06 9.67 21.46
CA GLN A 215 14.60 9.84 21.52
C GLN A 215 13.88 8.51 21.86
N GLY A 216 14.61 7.55 22.43
CA GLY A 216 14.07 6.31 22.95
C GLY A 216 13.34 5.46 21.90
N ARG A 217 12.19 4.89 22.28
CA ARG A 217 11.45 3.94 21.42
C ARG A 217 10.89 4.59 20.16
N TYR A 218 10.43 5.84 20.23
CA TYR A 218 9.90 6.56 19.06
C TYR A 218 10.98 6.90 18.05
N GLY A 219 12.18 7.30 18.50
CA GLY A 219 13.33 7.50 17.63
C GLY A 219 13.74 6.23 16.89
N PHE A 220 13.70 5.07 17.56
CA PHE A 220 13.94 3.77 16.93
C PHE A 220 12.86 3.43 15.88
N VAL A 221 11.58 3.52 16.25
CA VAL A 221 10.45 3.23 15.35
C VAL A 221 10.52 4.11 14.11
N TYR A 222 10.77 5.40 14.27
CA TYR A 222 10.86 6.34 13.16
C TYR A 222 12.04 6.01 12.22
N SER A 223 13.18 5.61 12.79
CA SER A 223 14.34 5.17 11.99
C SER A 223 14.05 3.89 11.20
N CYS A 224 13.30 2.95 11.78
CA CYS A 224 12.79 1.77 11.06
C CYS A 224 11.85 2.15 9.92
N LEU A 225 10.93 3.09 10.15
CA LEU A 225 10.01 3.58 9.11
C LEU A 225 10.73 4.30 7.97
N PHE A 226 11.84 5.00 8.24
CA PHE A 226 12.69 5.58 7.20
C PHE A 226 13.46 4.52 6.40
N ALA A 227 13.93 3.48 7.07
CA ALA A 227 14.54 2.33 6.41
C ALA A 227 13.54 1.62 5.51
N GLN A 228 12.31 1.39 6.00
CA GLN A 228 11.21 0.82 5.22
C GLN A 228 10.84 1.69 4.01
N TYR A 229 10.74 3.01 4.18
CA TYR A 229 10.54 3.93 3.06
C TYR A 229 11.63 3.81 2.00
N THR A 230 12.89 3.74 2.43
CA THR A 230 14.03 3.56 1.51
C THR A 230 13.99 2.20 0.82
N PHE A 231 13.62 1.14 1.54
CA PHE A 231 13.39 -0.17 0.96
C PHE A 231 12.30 -0.12 -0.12
N ASN A 232 11.15 0.49 0.17
CA ASN A 232 10.04 0.62 -0.78
C ASN A 232 10.46 1.41 -2.04
N LYS A 233 11.25 2.49 -1.91
CA LYS A 233 11.79 3.25 -3.06
C LYS A 233 12.55 2.36 -4.03
N TYR A 234 13.52 1.61 -3.51
CA TYR A 234 14.38 0.77 -4.36
C TYR A 234 13.69 -0.50 -4.81
N ALA A 235 12.75 -1.03 -4.03
CA ALA A 235 11.90 -2.15 -4.40
C ALA A 235 10.96 -1.79 -5.55
N CYS A 236 10.23 -0.67 -5.45
CA CYS A 236 9.40 -0.16 -6.56
C CYS A 236 10.24 0.13 -7.82
N LEU A 237 11.43 0.73 -7.67
CA LEU A 237 12.30 0.99 -8.82
C LEU A 237 12.82 -0.30 -9.46
N TYR A 238 13.09 -1.34 -8.66
CA TYR A 238 13.48 -2.65 -9.18
C TYR A 238 12.31 -3.31 -9.92
N ASP A 239 11.14 -3.30 -9.30
CA ASP A 239 9.93 -3.91 -9.84
C ASP A 239 9.51 -3.28 -11.17
N LEU A 240 9.46 -1.94 -11.26
CA LEU A 240 9.18 -1.22 -12.52
C LEU A 240 10.07 -1.63 -13.71
N ALA A 241 11.28 -2.10 -13.43
CA ALA A 241 12.23 -2.49 -14.47
C ALA A 241 12.25 -3.99 -14.77
N ASN A 242 11.72 -4.83 -13.87
CA ASN A 242 11.91 -6.28 -13.90
C ASN A 242 10.62 -7.05 -13.60
N ASN A 243 9.48 -6.38 -13.46
CA ASN A 243 8.20 -7.03 -13.19
C ASN A 243 7.90 -8.07 -14.27
N GLN A 244 7.54 -9.27 -13.83
CA GLN A 244 7.29 -10.41 -14.70
C GLN A 244 5.80 -10.79 -14.74
N ALA A 245 4.92 -10.00 -14.11
CA ALA A 245 3.50 -10.33 -14.04
C ALA A 245 2.92 -10.56 -15.44
N ASP A 246 3.17 -9.64 -16.36
CA ASP A 246 2.70 -9.77 -17.75
C ASP A 246 3.41 -10.91 -18.52
N ASN A 247 4.70 -11.16 -18.23
CA ASN A 247 5.46 -12.25 -18.86
C ASN A 247 5.06 -13.63 -18.33
N ALA A 248 4.74 -13.76 -17.05
CA ALA A 248 4.26 -15.02 -16.47
C ALA A 248 2.95 -15.46 -17.15
N PHE A 249 2.06 -14.51 -17.46
CA PHE A 249 0.84 -14.76 -18.24
C PHE A 249 1.14 -15.16 -19.67
N TYR A 250 2.04 -14.45 -20.35
CA TYR A 250 2.40 -14.73 -21.75
C TYR A 250 2.97 -16.14 -21.93
N HIS A 251 3.81 -16.60 -21.00
CA HIS A 251 4.37 -17.95 -21.06
C HIS A 251 3.30 -19.02 -20.79
N ALA A 252 2.38 -18.80 -19.86
CA ALA A 252 1.26 -19.69 -19.62
C ALA A 252 0.34 -19.77 -20.86
N GLN A 253 -0.03 -18.63 -21.47
CA GLN A 253 -0.83 -18.62 -22.71
C GLN A 253 -0.16 -19.33 -23.88
N LYS A 254 1.16 -19.19 -24.06
CA LYS A 254 1.88 -19.82 -25.17
C LYS A 254 1.95 -21.34 -25.02
N GLN A 255 1.95 -21.85 -23.80
CA GLN A 255 1.88 -23.29 -23.53
C GLN A 255 0.46 -23.82 -23.74
N ILE A 256 -0.56 -23.13 -23.25
CA ILE A 256 -1.99 -23.52 -23.37
C ILE A 256 -2.42 -23.64 -24.84
N SER A 257 -1.87 -22.82 -25.74
CA SER A 257 -2.16 -22.92 -27.20
C SER A 257 -1.69 -24.23 -27.85
N GLN A 258 -0.95 -25.07 -27.13
CA GLN A 258 -0.44 -26.39 -27.61
C GLN A 258 -1.27 -27.57 -27.11
N LEU A 259 -2.20 -27.37 -26.17
CA LEU A 259 -3.12 -28.41 -25.72
C LEU A 259 -4.17 -28.65 -26.82
N SER A 260 -4.28 -29.89 -27.30
CA SER A 260 -5.42 -30.26 -28.11
C SER A 260 -6.68 -30.21 -27.26
N PRO A 261 -7.76 -29.53 -27.71
CA PRO A 261 -9.03 -29.54 -27.00
C PRO A 261 -9.46 -30.99 -26.72
N VAL A 262 -10.05 -31.20 -25.54
CA VAL A 262 -10.67 -32.53 -25.27
C VAL A 262 -11.75 -32.76 -26.31
N ASN A 263 -11.62 -33.80 -27.10
CA ASN A 263 -12.67 -34.12 -28.06
C ASN A 263 -13.98 -34.33 -27.30
N PRO A 264 -15.03 -33.57 -27.59
CA PRO A 264 -16.32 -33.71 -26.92
C PRO A 264 -16.87 -35.15 -26.93
N ALA A 265 -16.54 -35.92 -27.96
CA ALA A 265 -16.94 -37.34 -28.09
C ALA A 265 -16.29 -38.27 -27.05
N ASP A 266 -15.15 -37.86 -26.45
CA ASP A 266 -14.43 -38.62 -25.43
C ASP A 266 -14.86 -38.28 -24.01
N LYS A 267 -15.62 -37.18 -23.80
CA LYS A 267 -16.12 -36.79 -22.50
C LYS A 267 -17.25 -37.71 -22.01
N LYS A 268 -17.16 -38.15 -20.76
CA LYS A 268 -18.21 -38.90 -20.04
C LYS A 268 -18.82 -38.07 -18.90
N ALA A 269 -18.28 -36.90 -18.62
CA ALA A 269 -18.75 -35.96 -17.64
C ALA A 269 -18.59 -34.52 -18.13
N THR A 270 -19.50 -33.65 -17.77
CA THR A 270 -19.53 -32.23 -18.10
C THR A 270 -18.98 -31.36 -16.98
N LEU A 271 -18.45 -30.17 -17.31
CA LEU A 271 -17.77 -29.29 -16.37
C LEU A 271 -18.33 -27.87 -16.38
N SER A 272 -18.80 -27.39 -15.22
CA SER A 272 -19.08 -25.97 -14.98
C SER A 272 -17.86 -25.30 -14.35
N LEU A 273 -17.32 -24.27 -14.99
CA LEU A 273 -16.44 -23.31 -14.33
C LEU A 273 -17.30 -22.33 -13.53
N VAL A 274 -17.05 -22.21 -12.24
CA VAL A 274 -17.78 -21.29 -11.35
C VAL A 274 -16.82 -20.30 -10.73
N MET A 275 -17.11 -19.01 -10.85
CA MET A 275 -16.29 -17.91 -10.36
C MET A 275 -17.14 -16.85 -9.66
N ILE A 276 -16.60 -16.25 -8.61
CA ILE A 276 -17.09 -14.99 -8.03
C ILE A 276 -16.08 -13.89 -8.34
N CYS A 277 -16.53 -12.68 -8.67
CA CYS A 277 -15.63 -11.60 -9.02
C CYS A 277 -16.11 -10.23 -8.57
N LYS A 278 -15.17 -9.26 -8.56
CA LYS A 278 -15.45 -7.83 -8.45
C LYS A 278 -14.26 -7.03 -8.97
N ASN A 279 -14.44 -6.29 -10.09
CA ASN A 279 -13.39 -5.46 -10.71
C ASN A 279 -12.14 -6.26 -11.10
N GLU A 280 -12.33 -7.30 -11.91
CA GLU A 280 -11.27 -8.24 -12.33
C GLU A 280 -10.93 -8.11 -13.83
N SER A 281 -11.17 -6.93 -14.43
CA SER A 281 -10.93 -6.70 -15.88
C SER A 281 -9.49 -7.00 -16.31
N ARG A 282 -8.52 -6.87 -15.40
CA ARG A 282 -7.10 -7.14 -15.69
C ARG A 282 -6.78 -8.62 -15.82
N HIS A 283 -7.43 -9.47 -15.02
CA HIS A 283 -7.04 -10.87 -14.87
C HIS A 283 -8.00 -11.85 -15.54
N LEU A 284 -9.26 -11.48 -15.67
CA LEU A 284 -10.35 -12.37 -16.07
C LEU A 284 -10.13 -12.99 -17.47
N ALA A 285 -9.70 -12.19 -18.45
CA ALA A 285 -9.51 -12.68 -19.82
C ALA A 285 -8.51 -13.85 -19.88
N ASP A 286 -7.39 -13.73 -19.20
CA ASP A 286 -6.36 -14.76 -19.21
C ASP A 286 -6.77 -15.99 -18.40
N CYS A 287 -7.50 -15.81 -17.29
CA CYS A 287 -8.08 -16.92 -16.52
C CYS A 287 -9.03 -17.72 -17.40
N LEU A 288 -9.98 -17.08 -18.04
CA LEU A 288 -10.96 -17.74 -18.90
C LEU A 288 -10.31 -18.40 -20.11
N ALA A 289 -9.32 -17.75 -20.73
CA ALA A 289 -8.56 -18.33 -21.84
C ALA A 289 -7.85 -19.64 -21.45
N SER A 290 -7.40 -19.76 -20.20
CA SER A 290 -6.69 -20.96 -19.73
C SER A 290 -7.56 -22.19 -19.55
N VAL A 291 -8.89 -22.03 -19.43
CA VAL A 291 -9.83 -23.12 -19.13
C VAL A 291 -10.99 -23.25 -20.12
N LYS A 292 -11.09 -22.36 -21.12
CA LYS A 292 -12.22 -22.31 -22.07
C LYS A 292 -12.47 -23.64 -22.79
N ASP A 293 -11.40 -24.37 -23.11
CA ASP A 293 -11.48 -25.63 -23.85
C ASP A 293 -11.80 -26.84 -22.96
N LEU A 294 -11.81 -26.67 -21.64
CA LEU A 294 -12.22 -27.68 -20.65
C LEU A 294 -13.68 -27.53 -20.23
N ALA A 295 -14.12 -26.29 -20.01
CA ALA A 295 -15.45 -26.00 -19.47
C ALA A 295 -16.55 -26.12 -20.53
N ASP A 296 -17.65 -26.79 -20.18
CA ASP A 296 -18.89 -26.86 -20.99
C ASP A 296 -19.81 -25.67 -20.70
N GLU A 297 -19.69 -25.06 -19.53
CA GLU A 297 -20.28 -23.77 -19.18
C GLU A 297 -19.38 -22.94 -18.26
N ILE A 298 -19.51 -21.63 -18.35
CA ILE A 298 -18.81 -20.67 -17.49
C ILE A 298 -19.86 -19.83 -16.76
N ILE A 299 -19.81 -19.84 -15.44
CA ILE A 299 -20.70 -19.08 -14.55
C ILE A 299 -19.88 -18.08 -13.76
N ILE A 300 -20.24 -16.81 -13.89
CA ILE A 300 -19.62 -15.73 -13.13
C ILE A 300 -20.68 -15.00 -12.33
N LEU A 301 -20.49 -14.95 -11.01
CA LEU A 301 -21.31 -14.15 -10.09
C LEU A 301 -20.55 -12.92 -9.66
N ASP A 302 -20.98 -11.77 -10.15
CA ASP A 302 -20.40 -10.47 -9.87
C ASP A 302 -20.93 -9.84 -8.59
N SER A 303 -20.05 -9.23 -7.80
CA SER A 303 -20.37 -8.51 -6.57
C SER A 303 -20.46 -6.98 -6.75
N GLY A 304 -20.80 -6.52 -7.97
CA GLY A 304 -20.96 -5.11 -8.32
C GLY A 304 -19.68 -4.50 -8.89
N SER A 305 -19.18 -5.04 -10.00
CA SER A 305 -18.07 -4.47 -10.77
C SER A 305 -18.48 -3.16 -11.44
N THR A 306 -17.51 -2.25 -11.56
CA THR A 306 -17.65 -0.92 -12.18
C THR A 306 -16.68 -0.73 -13.37
N ASP A 307 -15.87 -1.74 -13.65
CA ASP A 307 -14.92 -1.78 -14.75
C ASP A 307 -15.42 -2.67 -15.92
N ASN A 308 -14.54 -3.03 -16.86
CA ASN A 308 -14.89 -3.84 -18.04
C ASN A 308 -15.03 -5.36 -17.77
N THR A 309 -15.13 -5.79 -16.50
CA THR A 309 -15.17 -7.21 -16.12
C THR A 309 -16.32 -7.95 -16.82
N GLU A 310 -17.53 -7.39 -16.83
CA GLU A 310 -18.69 -8.00 -17.52
C GLU A 310 -18.49 -8.16 -19.02
N GLN A 311 -17.96 -7.11 -19.67
CA GLN A 311 -17.72 -7.15 -21.12
C GLN A 311 -16.74 -8.28 -21.49
N ILE A 312 -15.68 -8.46 -20.71
CA ILE A 312 -14.71 -9.54 -20.90
C ILE A 312 -15.39 -10.90 -20.69
N ALA A 313 -16.14 -11.09 -19.60
CA ALA A 313 -16.85 -12.33 -19.32
C ALA A 313 -17.74 -12.79 -20.49
N ARG A 314 -18.51 -11.86 -21.04
CA ARG A 314 -19.42 -12.11 -22.18
C ARG A 314 -18.68 -12.49 -23.47
N GLN A 315 -17.47 -11.99 -23.71
CA GLN A 315 -16.63 -12.39 -24.87
C GLN A 315 -16.24 -13.87 -24.82
N PHE A 316 -16.16 -14.45 -23.61
CA PHE A 316 -15.89 -15.88 -23.41
C PHE A 316 -17.17 -16.73 -23.31
N GLY A 317 -18.36 -16.15 -23.56
CA GLY A 317 -19.63 -16.86 -23.48
C GLY A 317 -20.08 -17.16 -22.05
N ALA A 318 -19.55 -16.47 -21.05
CA ALA A 318 -19.91 -16.69 -19.66
C ALA A 318 -21.36 -16.26 -19.36
N LYS A 319 -22.05 -17.06 -18.57
CA LYS A 319 -23.32 -16.70 -17.95
C LYS A 319 -23.03 -15.74 -16.80
N TRP A 320 -23.45 -14.48 -16.95
CA TRP A 320 -23.19 -13.41 -15.99
C TRP A 320 -24.38 -13.20 -15.06
N TYR A 321 -24.13 -13.26 -13.77
CA TYR A 321 -25.11 -12.98 -12.72
C TYR A 321 -24.56 -11.89 -11.78
N VAL A 322 -25.44 -11.10 -11.15
CA VAL A 322 -25.06 -10.03 -10.23
C VAL A 322 -25.71 -10.24 -8.88
N ASN A 323 -24.90 -10.21 -7.83
CA ASN A 323 -25.39 -10.18 -6.44
C ASN A 323 -24.52 -9.21 -5.62
N THR A 324 -25.10 -8.03 -5.33
CA THR A 324 -24.47 -6.97 -4.52
C THR A 324 -24.76 -7.10 -3.02
N ASP A 325 -25.70 -8.00 -2.63
CA ASP A 325 -25.95 -8.33 -1.22
C ASP A 325 -24.83 -9.25 -0.71
N TRP A 326 -23.76 -8.64 -0.25
CA TRP A 326 -22.58 -9.34 0.20
C TRP A 326 -22.76 -9.94 1.59
N GLN A 327 -22.87 -11.26 1.67
CA GLN A 327 -22.99 -12.04 2.91
C GLN A 327 -21.75 -12.92 3.19
N GLY A 328 -20.60 -12.58 2.61
CA GLY A 328 -19.35 -13.31 2.73
C GLY A 328 -19.06 -14.24 1.55
N PHE A 329 -17.78 -14.64 1.45
CA PHE A 329 -17.28 -15.45 0.33
C PHE A 329 -17.98 -16.79 0.19
N GLY A 330 -18.22 -17.48 1.31
CA GLY A 330 -18.86 -18.81 1.29
C GLY A 330 -20.27 -18.78 0.68
N LYS A 331 -21.12 -17.84 1.11
CA LYS A 331 -22.47 -17.70 0.57
C LYS A 331 -22.48 -17.26 -0.89
N GLN A 332 -21.54 -16.38 -1.27
CA GLN A 332 -21.40 -15.95 -2.66
C GLN A 332 -21.01 -17.13 -3.56
N ARG A 333 -20.08 -18.00 -3.12
CA ARG A 333 -19.73 -19.23 -3.88
C ARG A 333 -20.87 -20.24 -3.94
N GLN A 334 -21.64 -20.42 -2.85
CA GLN A 334 -22.83 -21.27 -2.86
C GLN A 334 -23.86 -20.78 -3.88
N LEU A 335 -24.14 -19.47 -3.91
CA LEU A 335 -25.06 -18.87 -4.86
C LEU A 335 -24.54 -19.03 -6.31
N ALA A 336 -23.26 -18.79 -6.55
CA ALA A 336 -22.67 -19.00 -7.88
C ALA A 336 -22.80 -20.47 -8.34
N GLN A 337 -22.52 -21.44 -7.45
CA GLN A 337 -22.69 -22.86 -7.72
C GLN A 337 -24.14 -23.25 -8.03
N SER A 338 -25.13 -22.58 -7.44
CA SER A 338 -26.55 -22.89 -7.66
C SER A 338 -27.00 -22.67 -9.10
N TYR A 339 -26.28 -21.86 -9.88
CA TYR A 339 -26.54 -21.65 -11.30
C TYR A 339 -25.88 -22.70 -12.21
N ALA A 340 -24.99 -23.55 -11.66
CA ALA A 340 -24.29 -24.59 -12.40
C ALA A 340 -25.22 -25.75 -12.72
N ILE A 341 -25.08 -26.34 -13.92
CA ILE A 341 -25.91 -27.46 -14.38
C ILE A 341 -25.11 -28.71 -14.75
N CYS A 342 -23.78 -28.60 -14.96
CA CYS A 342 -22.93 -29.73 -15.33
C CYS A 342 -22.69 -30.70 -14.16
N ASP A 343 -22.04 -31.84 -14.47
CA ASP A 343 -21.75 -32.91 -13.52
C ASP A 343 -20.73 -32.51 -12.47
N TYR A 344 -19.65 -31.83 -12.92
CA TYR A 344 -18.58 -31.31 -12.07
C TYR A 344 -18.63 -29.79 -11.97
N VAL A 345 -18.15 -29.27 -10.87
CA VAL A 345 -17.83 -27.86 -10.66
C VAL A 345 -16.32 -27.71 -10.47
N LEU A 346 -15.71 -26.83 -11.25
CA LEU A 346 -14.37 -26.31 -11.03
C LEU A 346 -14.48 -24.86 -10.53
N VAL A 347 -13.99 -24.57 -9.33
CA VAL A 347 -13.97 -23.21 -8.79
C VAL A 347 -12.61 -22.59 -9.01
N LEU A 348 -12.57 -21.43 -9.68
CA LEU A 348 -11.36 -20.62 -9.85
C LEU A 348 -11.64 -19.17 -9.45
N ASP A 349 -10.58 -18.50 -9.02
CA ASP A 349 -10.55 -17.03 -8.85
C ASP A 349 -9.96 -16.40 -10.15
N ALA A 350 -10.32 -15.15 -10.43
CA ALA A 350 -9.95 -14.50 -11.70
C ALA A 350 -8.42 -14.34 -11.89
N ASP A 351 -7.68 -14.30 -10.78
CA ASP A 351 -6.21 -14.21 -10.74
C ASP A 351 -5.50 -15.59 -10.67
N GLU A 352 -6.26 -16.68 -10.89
CA GLU A 352 -5.73 -18.05 -10.91
C GLU A 352 -5.62 -18.61 -12.35
N ARG A 353 -4.55 -19.37 -12.64
CA ARG A 353 -4.24 -19.98 -13.94
C ARG A 353 -3.76 -21.41 -13.75
N PRO A 354 -4.49 -22.44 -14.22
CA PRO A 354 -3.97 -23.80 -14.29
C PRO A 354 -2.87 -23.89 -15.35
N ASP A 355 -1.81 -24.66 -15.05
CA ASP A 355 -0.80 -25.02 -16.05
C ASP A 355 -1.31 -26.16 -16.95
N ASP A 356 -0.56 -26.46 -18.03
CA ASP A 356 -0.93 -27.50 -19.01
C ASP A 356 -1.09 -28.88 -18.37
N SER A 357 -0.25 -29.21 -17.40
CA SER A 357 -0.29 -30.49 -16.69
C SER A 357 -1.56 -30.62 -15.86
N LEU A 358 -2.01 -29.52 -15.22
CA LEU A 358 -3.25 -29.49 -14.47
C LEU A 358 -4.47 -29.56 -15.41
N CYS A 359 -4.45 -28.81 -16.51
CA CYS A 359 -5.49 -28.88 -17.53
C CYS A 359 -5.63 -30.31 -18.11
N HIS A 360 -4.50 -30.98 -18.40
CA HIS A 360 -4.51 -32.37 -18.85
C HIS A 360 -5.09 -33.31 -17.77
N SER A 361 -4.71 -33.11 -16.50
CA SER A 361 -5.24 -33.92 -15.40
C SER A 361 -6.76 -33.77 -15.25
N ILE A 362 -7.29 -32.54 -15.39
CA ILE A 362 -8.73 -32.27 -15.39
C ILE A 362 -9.41 -32.96 -16.58
N ALA A 363 -8.83 -32.84 -17.79
CA ALA A 363 -9.34 -33.46 -18.99
C ALA A 363 -9.46 -35.00 -18.86
N GLU A 364 -8.48 -35.66 -18.25
CA GLU A 364 -8.51 -37.10 -17.99
C GLU A 364 -9.61 -37.50 -16.98
N ILE A 365 -9.94 -36.66 -16.02
CA ILE A 365 -11.09 -36.88 -15.13
C ILE A 365 -12.42 -36.82 -15.93
N LEU A 366 -12.56 -35.87 -16.84
CA LEU A 366 -13.78 -35.68 -17.62
C LEU A 366 -14.03 -36.86 -18.62
N LYS A 367 -13.01 -37.65 -18.96
CA LYS A 367 -13.16 -38.89 -19.75
C LYS A 367 -13.67 -40.07 -18.92
N GLN A 368 -13.81 -39.92 -17.61
CA GLN A 368 -14.28 -40.98 -16.71
C GLN A 368 -15.70 -40.71 -16.26
N PRO A 369 -16.47 -41.74 -15.80
CA PRO A 369 -17.73 -41.53 -15.11
C PRO A 369 -17.55 -40.65 -13.89
N VAL A 370 -18.61 -39.92 -13.53
CA VAL A 370 -18.60 -39.00 -12.37
C VAL A 370 -18.26 -39.72 -11.07
N GLN A 371 -17.23 -39.27 -10.37
CA GLN A 371 -16.78 -39.82 -9.07
C GLN A 371 -17.43 -38.99 -7.95
N THR A 372 -18.54 -39.46 -7.42
CA THR A 372 -19.35 -38.71 -6.44
C THR A 372 -18.78 -38.73 -5.04
N ASP A 373 -17.87 -39.67 -4.72
CA ASP A 373 -17.21 -39.81 -3.42
C ASP A 373 -15.81 -39.15 -3.37
N THR A 374 -15.41 -38.51 -4.46
CA THR A 374 -14.07 -37.96 -4.63
C THR A 374 -14.11 -36.45 -4.87
N VAL A 375 -13.25 -35.74 -4.13
CA VAL A 375 -12.94 -34.31 -4.34
C VAL A 375 -11.48 -34.21 -4.82
N PHE A 376 -11.27 -33.46 -5.87
CA PHE A 376 -9.93 -33.26 -6.43
C PHE A 376 -9.35 -31.95 -5.92
N SER A 377 -8.13 -32.02 -5.38
CA SER A 377 -7.37 -30.86 -4.94
C SER A 377 -6.35 -30.44 -5.99
N LEU A 378 -6.14 -29.13 -6.08
CA LEU A 378 -5.21 -28.47 -6.98
C LEU A 378 -4.10 -27.84 -6.16
N SER A 379 -2.83 -28.08 -6.54
CA SER A 379 -1.67 -27.49 -5.87
C SER A 379 -1.45 -26.06 -6.34
N ARG A 380 -1.80 -25.06 -5.51
CA ARG A 380 -1.68 -23.64 -5.83
C ARG A 380 -0.30 -23.09 -5.50
N VAL A 381 0.28 -22.38 -6.45
CA VAL A 381 1.58 -21.70 -6.35
C VAL A 381 1.36 -20.20 -6.42
N ASN A 382 1.69 -19.49 -5.34
CA ASN A 382 1.58 -18.04 -5.28
C ASN A 382 2.76 -17.36 -6.02
N LEU A 383 2.45 -16.51 -6.98
CA LEU A 383 3.41 -15.69 -7.71
C LEU A 383 3.43 -14.27 -7.13
N PHE A 384 4.60 -13.80 -6.79
CA PHE A 384 4.83 -12.45 -6.28
C PHE A 384 5.40 -11.56 -7.38
N CYS A 385 4.66 -10.55 -7.84
CA CYS A 385 5.02 -9.72 -9.01
C CYS A 385 5.40 -10.59 -10.23
N GLY A 386 4.66 -11.66 -10.45
CA GLY A 386 4.88 -12.62 -11.53
C GLY A 386 6.04 -13.61 -11.31
N ALA A 387 6.78 -13.52 -10.22
CA ALA A 387 7.91 -14.39 -9.91
C ALA A 387 7.55 -15.46 -8.86
N GLU A 388 8.03 -16.69 -9.08
CA GLU A 388 7.97 -17.76 -8.07
C GLU A 388 9.07 -17.54 -7.03
N VAL A 389 8.74 -16.89 -5.91
CA VAL A 389 9.72 -16.58 -4.86
C VAL A 389 9.83 -17.66 -3.78
N LEU A 390 8.79 -18.46 -3.59
CA LEU A 390 8.78 -19.60 -2.68
C LEU A 390 8.78 -20.88 -3.51
N LYS A 391 9.55 -21.88 -3.08
CA LYS A 391 9.67 -23.13 -3.85
C LYS A 391 8.38 -23.95 -3.77
N ARG A 392 7.76 -24.21 -4.94
CA ARG A 392 6.46 -24.88 -5.07
C ARG A 392 6.38 -26.22 -4.34
N PHE A 393 7.45 -27.00 -4.32
CA PHE A 393 7.47 -28.31 -3.66
C PHE A 393 7.44 -28.24 -2.12
N TRP A 394 7.63 -27.03 -1.53
CA TRP A 394 7.53 -26.83 -0.09
C TRP A 394 6.27 -26.05 0.34
N TYR A 395 5.68 -25.25 -0.56
CA TYR A 395 4.69 -24.23 -0.21
C TYR A 395 3.52 -24.10 -1.19
N ALA A 396 3.27 -25.15 -1.99
CA ALA A 396 2.02 -25.22 -2.71
C ALA A 396 0.87 -25.48 -1.72
N ASP A 397 -0.18 -24.69 -1.82
CA ASP A 397 -1.41 -24.91 -1.06
C ASP A 397 -2.31 -25.85 -1.83
N ASP A 398 -2.63 -27.01 -1.27
CA ASP A 398 -3.57 -27.95 -1.90
C ASP A 398 -5.02 -27.52 -1.60
N LEU A 399 -5.72 -27.06 -2.65
CA LEU A 399 -7.08 -26.54 -2.54
C LEU A 399 -8.08 -27.49 -3.18
N ALA A 400 -9.10 -27.89 -2.46
CA ALA A 400 -10.24 -28.64 -2.97
C ALA A 400 -11.08 -27.73 -3.89
N ARG A 401 -10.97 -27.93 -5.24
CA ARG A 401 -11.55 -27.02 -6.23
C ARG A 401 -12.36 -27.69 -7.33
N LEU A 402 -12.18 -29.02 -7.56
CA LEU A 402 -12.93 -29.80 -8.56
C LEU A 402 -13.71 -30.91 -7.86
N TYR A 403 -15.04 -30.94 -8.04
CA TYR A 403 -15.93 -31.86 -7.31
C TYR A 403 -17.26 -32.09 -8.01
N ALA A 404 -17.94 -33.20 -7.69
CA ALA A 404 -19.29 -33.49 -8.18
C ALA A 404 -20.30 -32.48 -7.62
N ARG A 405 -20.98 -31.73 -8.52
CA ARG A 405 -21.85 -30.58 -8.21
C ARG A 405 -22.91 -30.87 -7.14
N THR A 406 -23.57 -32.00 -7.20
CA THR A 406 -24.71 -32.34 -6.34
C THR A 406 -24.31 -32.90 -4.97
N HIS A 407 -23.00 -33.16 -4.73
CA HIS A 407 -22.52 -33.84 -3.53
C HIS A 407 -21.74 -32.93 -2.59
N TYR A 408 -21.18 -31.81 -3.10
CA TYR A 408 -20.34 -30.92 -2.33
C TYR A 408 -20.69 -29.45 -2.54
N GLN A 409 -20.50 -28.65 -1.52
CA GLN A 409 -20.66 -27.20 -1.56
C GLN A 409 -19.74 -26.49 -0.57
N TYR A 410 -19.50 -25.21 -0.76
CA TYR A 410 -18.73 -24.40 0.16
C TYR A 410 -19.45 -24.19 1.50
N SER A 411 -18.69 -24.00 2.59
CA SER A 411 -19.22 -23.58 3.88
C SER A 411 -19.77 -22.14 3.77
N SER A 412 -20.74 -21.79 4.63
CA SER A 412 -21.35 -20.45 4.64
C SER A 412 -20.55 -19.40 5.42
N LEU A 413 -19.26 -19.64 5.69
CA LEU A 413 -18.41 -18.73 6.44
C LEU A 413 -18.15 -17.45 5.66
N GLU A 414 -18.07 -16.32 6.37
CA GLU A 414 -17.80 -15.01 5.77
C GLU A 414 -16.37 -14.91 5.25
N VAL A 415 -15.41 -15.43 6.02
CA VAL A 415 -13.97 -15.46 5.72
C VAL A 415 -13.44 -16.85 6.04
N HIS A 416 -12.39 -17.29 5.31
CA HIS A 416 -11.83 -18.65 5.41
C HIS A 416 -12.83 -19.75 5.04
N GLU A 417 -13.64 -19.48 4.02
CA GLU A 417 -14.54 -20.46 3.44
C GLU A 417 -13.75 -21.65 2.88
N SER A 418 -14.28 -22.83 3.03
CA SER A 418 -13.72 -24.06 2.49
C SER A 418 -14.81 -24.95 1.94
N LEU A 419 -14.47 -25.79 0.98
CA LEU A 419 -15.38 -26.84 0.53
C LEU A 419 -15.65 -27.80 1.68
N ASP A 420 -16.91 -28.15 1.93
CA ASP A 420 -17.27 -29.18 2.92
C ASP A 420 -16.92 -30.56 2.32
N VAL A 421 -15.78 -31.10 2.72
CA VAL A 421 -15.23 -32.36 2.21
C VAL A 421 -15.43 -33.53 3.19
N LYS A 422 -16.36 -33.42 4.15
CA LYS A 422 -16.64 -34.51 5.09
C LYS A 422 -16.94 -35.80 4.32
N ASN A 423 -16.22 -36.86 4.66
CA ASN A 423 -16.33 -38.20 4.04
C ASN A 423 -15.90 -38.30 2.58
N ALA A 424 -15.31 -37.27 1.97
CA ALA A 424 -14.76 -37.33 0.63
C ALA A 424 -13.36 -37.99 0.60
N LYS A 425 -13.09 -38.73 -0.45
CA LYS A 425 -11.71 -39.09 -0.81
C LYS A 425 -11.08 -37.87 -1.47
N ILE A 426 -9.98 -37.35 -0.90
CA ILE A 426 -9.25 -36.23 -1.51
C ILE A 426 -8.15 -36.80 -2.41
N LYS A 427 -8.15 -36.40 -3.68
CA LYS A 427 -7.14 -36.82 -4.67
C LYS A 427 -6.48 -35.58 -5.25
N ASN A 428 -5.16 -35.44 -5.07
CA ASN A 428 -4.41 -34.34 -5.64
C ASN A 428 -4.14 -34.57 -7.13
N LEU A 429 -4.42 -33.55 -7.97
CA LEU A 429 -4.16 -33.60 -9.42
C LEU A 429 -2.71 -33.21 -9.70
N LYS A 430 -2.18 -33.74 -10.80
CA LYS A 430 -0.85 -33.36 -11.28
C LYS A 430 -0.93 -31.99 -11.96
N GLY A 431 0.10 -31.16 -11.77
CA GLY A 431 0.18 -29.80 -12.27
C GLY A 431 -0.04 -28.78 -11.18
N TYR A 432 -0.06 -27.50 -11.54
CA TYR A 432 -0.12 -26.39 -10.61
C TYR A 432 -1.14 -25.34 -11.04
N LEU A 433 -1.76 -24.72 -10.06
CA LEU A 433 -2.60 -23.55 -10.20
C LEU A 433 -1.76 -22.31 -9.85
N ALA A 434 -1.32 -21.56 -10.85
CA ALA A 434 -0.60 -20.31 -10.63
C ALA A 434 -1.58 -19.25 -10.13
N HIS A 435 -1.27 -18.59 -9.01
CA HIS A 435 -2.08 -17.54 -8.42
C HIS A 435 -1.27 -16.24 -8.34
N LEU A 436 -1.71 -15.22 -9.07
CA LEU A 436 -1.07 -13.92 -9.10
C LEU A 436 -1.56 -13.06 -7.94
N THR A 437 -0.88 -13.18 -6.81
CA THR A 437 -1.28 -12.49 -5.59
C THR A 437 -1.17 -10.98 -5.67
N ASN A 438 -0.32 -10.47 -6.58
CA ASN A 438 -0.05 -9.04 -6.72
C ASN A 438 0.49 -8.70 -8.11
N ASP A 439 0.00 -7.61 -8.66
CA ASP A 439 0.44 -7.07 -9.94
C ASP A 439 1.82 -6.44 -9.87
N ASP A 440 2.06 -5.67 -8.82
CA ASP A 440 3.31 -4.98 -8.56
C ASP A 440 3.62 -4.92 -7.05
N PHE A 441 4.86 -4.54 -6.74
CA PHE A 441 5.36 -4.43 -5.37
C PHE A 441 4.58 -3.40 -4.54
N ALA A 442 4.20 -2.28 -5.12
CA ALA A 442 3.54 -1.20 -4.38
C ALA A 442 2.10 -1.59 -4.00
N HIS A 443 1.38 -2.27 -4.90
CA HIS A 443 0.05 -2.83 -4.62
C HIS A 443 0.13 -3.83 -3.45
N PHE A 444 1.13 -4.71 -3.45
CA PHE A 444 1.36 -5.64 -2.34
C PHE A 444 1.58 -4.91 -1.01
N VAL A 445 2.42 -3.88 -0.98
CA VAL A 445 2.69 -3.12 0.24
C VAL A 445 1.45 -2.36 0.71
N HIS A 446 0.68 -1.78 -0.21
CA HIS A 446 -0.57 -1.09 0.11
C HIS A 446 -1.60 -2.03 0.78
N LYS A 447 -1.77 -3.22 0.20
CA LYS A 447 -2.62 -4.29 0.78
C LYS A 447 -2.15 -4.67 2.19
N ASN A 448 -0.83 -4.81 2.39
CA ASN A 448 -0.22 -5.14 3.68
C ASN A 448 -0.42 -4.03 4.73
N ILE A 449 -0.38 -2.74 4.35
CA ILE A 449 -0.64 -1.63 5.27
C ILE A 449 -2.08 -1.72 5.79
N ARG A 450 -3.07 -1.89 4.90
CA ARG A 450 -4.47 -2.05 5.27
C ARG A 450 -4.68 -3.25 6.21
N TYR A 451 -4.16 -4.41 5.85
CA TYR A 451 -4.27 -5.61 6.68
C TYR A 451 -3.55 -5.49 8.03
N SER A 452 -2.48 -4.68 8.10
CA SER A 452 -1.80 -4.40 9.37
C SER A 452 -2.69 -3.62 10.32
N ASP A 453 -3.41 -2.63 9.79
CA ASP A 453 -4.33 -1.79 10.54
C ASP A 453 -5.56 -2.57 11.03
N ASP A 454 -6.21 -3.31 10.12
CA ASP A 454 -7.36 -4.15 10.44
C ASP A 454 -7.01 -5.16 11.54
N TRP A 455 -5.88 -5.88 11.38
CA TRP A 455 -5.41 -6.84 12.38
C TRP A 455 -5.11 -6.20 13.74
N ALA A 456 -4.44 -5.04 13.75
CA ALA A 456 -4.09 -4.35 14.99
C ALA A 456 -5.34 -3.87 15.73
N THR A 457 -6.31 -3.32 14.99
CA THR A 457 -7.60 -2.88 15.51
C THR A 457 -8.38 -4.04 16.15
N ASP A 458 -8.46 -5.19 15.48
CA ASP A 458 -9.16 -6.38 16.02
C ASP A 458 -8.47 -6.93 17.26
N LYS A 459 -7.13 -6.98 17.26
CA LYS A 459 -6.36 -7.41 18.45
C LYS A 459 -6.52 -6.44 19.60
N HIS A 460 -6.56 -5.14 19.33
CA HIS A 460 -6.80 -4.13 20.35
C HIS A 460 -8.20 -4.25 20.96
N LYS A 461 -9.26 -4.41 20.13
CA LYS A 461 -10.64 -4.67 20.58
C LYS A 461 -10.73 -5.92 21.47
N SER A 462 -9.95 -6.96 21.17
CA SER A 462 -9.87 -8.18 21.97
C SER A 462 -8.96 -8.07 23.21
N GLY A 463 -8.52 -6.86 23.58
CA GLY A 463 -7.70 -6.60 24.78
C GLY A 463 -6.22 -7.00 24.65
N LYS A 464 -5.76 -7.42 23.46
CA LYS A 464 -4.35 -7.79 23.26
C LYS A 464 -3.47 -6.54 23.17
N LYS A 465 -2.24 -6.66 23.69
CA LYS A 465 -1.23 -5.59 23.71
C LYS A 465 0.02 -6.05 22.96
N ALA A 466 0.76 -5.10 22.39
CA ALA A 466 2.06 -5.34 21.79
C ALA A 466 3.19 -4.78 22.66
N GLY A 467 4.22 -5.58 22.89
CA GLY A 467 5.46 -5.11 23.50
C GLY A 467 6.47 -4.67 22.46
N PHE A 468 7.24 -3.62 22.76
CA PHE A 468 8.25 -3.06 21.84
C PHE A 468 9.25 -4.10 21.32
N PHE A 469 9.85 -4.89 22.21
CA PHE A 469 10.80 -5.95 21.81
C PHE A 469 10.13 -7.08 21.02
N SER A 470 8.89 -7.42 21.35
CA SER A 470 8.12 -8.43 20.62
C SER A 470 7.88 -8.03 19.17
N MET A 471 7.63 -6.75 18.89
CA MET A 471 7.51 -6.19 17.54
C MET A 471 8.79 -6.43 16.73
N ILE A 472 9.95 -6.12 17.30
CA ILE A 472 11.27 -6.27 16.63
C ILE A 472 11.56 -7.75 16.35
N LEU A 473 11.49 -8.59 17.38
CA LEU A 473 11.83 -10.01 17.26
C LEU A 473 10.94 -10.74 16.25
N ARG A 474 9.64 -10.45 16.25
CA ARG A 474 8.70 -11.05 15.30
C ARG A 474 8.95 -10.59 13.87
N SER A 475 9.37 -9.34 13.67
CA SER A 475 9.71 -8.81 12.33
C SER A 475 10.98 -9.46 11.78
N VAL A 476 12.01 -9.58 12.61
CA VAL A 476 13.25 -10.28 12.26
C VAL A 476 12.96 -11.76 11.96
N PHE A 477 12.19 -12.42 12.82
CA PHE A 477 11.78 -13.82 12.58
C PHE A 477 10.97 -13.96 11.28
N SER A 478 10.07 -13.01 10.97
CA SER A 478 9.32 -13.03 9.72
C SER A 478 10.24 -12.97 8.51
N PHE A 479 11.27 -12.09 8.54
CA PHE A 479 12.26 -12.03 7.47
C PHE A 479 13.02 -13.35 7.32
N VAL A 480 13.54 -13.88 8.42
CA VAL A 480 14.31 -15.15 8.41
C VAL A 480 13.44 -16.31 7.93
N ARG A 481 12.19 -16.38 8.36
CA ARG A 481 11.24 -17.39 7.92
C ARG A 481 11.05 -17.37 6.40
N GLU A 482 10.74 -16.20 5.82
CA GLU A 482 10.46 -16.09 4.38
C GLU A 482 11.74 -16.24 3.55
N TYR A 483 12.83 -15.63 3.98
CA TYR A 483 14.06 -15.60 3.18
C TYR A 483 14.87 -16.89 3.28
N VAL A 484 15.03 -17.44 4.51
CA VAL A 484 15.86 -18.63 4.77
C VAL A 484 15.01 -19.90 4.79
N ILE A 485 14.04 -19.98 5.73
CA ILE A 485 13.30 -21.23 5.99
C ILE A 485 12.42 -21.59 4.79
N ARG A 486 11.76 -20.60 4.18
CA ARG A 486 10.89 -20.79 3.02
C ARG A 486 11.59 -20.70 1.67
N GLY A 487 12.92 -20.62 1.66
CA GLY A 487 13.71 -20.66 0.45
C GLY A 487 13.65 -19.41 -0.43
N GLY A 488 13.18 -18.25 0.10
CA GLY A 488 13.14 -16.98 -0.62
C GLY A 488 14.53 -16.54 -1.13
N ALA A 489 15.61 -16.94 -0.45
CA ALA A 489 16.98 -16.71 -0.92
C ALA A 489 17.26 -17.26 -2.33
N LEU A 490 16.56 -18.31 -2.74
CA LEU A 490 16.65 -18.90 -4.07
C LEU A 490 15.78 -18.16 -5.11
N GLY A 491 14.90 -17.25 -4.67
CA GLY A 491 14.06 -16.39 -5.52
C GLY A 491 14.74 -15.11 -5.98
N GLY A 492 16.07 -14.98 -5.80
CA GLY A 492 16.83 -13.80 -6.22
C GLY A 492 16.38 -12.51 -5.53
N VAL A 493 16.31 -11.41 -6.29
CA VAL A 493 15.91 -10.10 -5.73
C VAL A 493 14.46 -10.12 -5.27
N TYR A 494 13.55 -10.76 -5.99
CA TYR A 494 12.15 -10.87 -5.56
C TYR A 494 11.99 -11.63 -4.24
N GLY A 495 12.87 -12.58 -3.94
CA GLY A 495 12.90 -13.22 -2.63
C GLY A 495 13.23 -12.24 -1.48
N VAL A 496 14.17 -11.30 -1.72
CA VAL A 496 14.45 -10.21 -0.76
C VAL A 496 13.26 -9.25 -0.65
N LEU A 497 12.62 -8.89 -1.79
CA LEU A 497 11.45 -8.02 -1.79
C LEU A 497 10.31 -8.62 -0.98
N HIS A 498 10.01 -9.90 -1.20
CA HIS A 498 8.96 -10.62 -0.47
C HIS A 498 9.27 -10.73 1.02
N ALA A 499 10.49 -11.16 1.38
CA ALA A 499 10.90 -11.30 2.78
C ALA A 499 10.92 -9.95 3.52
N GLY A 500 11.45 -8.89 2.88
CA GLY A 500 11.47 -7.54 3.42
C GLY A 500 10.07 -6.95 3.62
N ALA A 501 9.18 -7.14 2.65
CA ALA A 501 7.78 -6.71 2.77
C ALA A 501 7.02 -7.49 3.84
N SER A 502 7.26 -8.80 3.99
CA SER A 502 6.67 -9.63 5.05
C SER A 502 7.14 -9.22 6.45
N ALA A 503 8.43 -8.88 6.59
CA ALA A 503 8.99 -8.32 7.82
C ALA A 503 8.36 -6.96 8.14
N SER A 504 8.24 -6.09 7.13
CA SER A 504 7.60 -4.77 7.24
C SER A 504 6.12 -4.91 7.64
N TYR A 505 5.38 -5.83 7.03
CA TYR A 505 4.00 -6.14 7.42
C TYR A 505 3.91 -6.56 8.90
N THR A 506 4.81 -7.45 9.34
CA THR A 506 4.84 -7.89 10.73
C THR A 506 5.21 -6.74 11.67
N PHE A 507 6.17 -5.90 11.30
CA PHE A 507 6.53 -4.70 12.06
C PHE A 507 5.33 -3.74 12.18
N ASN A 508 4.69 -3.42 11.06
CA ASN A 508 3.61 -2.44 10.99
C ASN A 508 2.41 -2.83 11.87
N LYS A 509 1.95 -4.10 11.81
CA LYS A 509 0.81 -4.53 12.62
C LYS A 509 1.08 -4.51 14.12
N TYR A 510 2.29 -4.86 14.56
CA TYR A 510 2.65 -4.78 15.98
C TYR A 510 2.95 -3.35 16.43
N MET A 511 3.46 -2.50 15.54
CA MET A 511 3.67 -1.08 15.77
C MET A 511 2.34 -0.33 15.95
N ILE A 512 1.37 -0.56 15.07
CA ILE A 512 0.02 0.03 15.19
C ILE A 512 -0.66 -0.46 16.47
N LEU A 513 -0.59 -1.75 16.79
CA LEU A 513 -1.12 -2.29 18.04
C LEU A 513 -0.43 -1.69 19.27
N TRP A 514 0.88 -1.46 19.20
CA TRP A 514 1.63 -0.79 20.26
C TRP A 514 1.15 0.66 20.44
N GLN A 515 0.96 1.42 19.38
CA GLN A 515 0.38 2.78 19.42
C GLN A 515 -0.99 2.77 20.11
N LEU A 516 -1.94 1.96 19.63
CA LEU A 516 -3.29 1.87 20.19
C LEU A 516 -3.30 1.50 21.69
N THR A 517 -2.25 0.84 22.15
CA THR A 517 -2.07 0.47 23.56
C THR A 517 -1.58 1.67 24.39
N GLN A 518 -0.76 2.58 23.81
CA GLN A 518 -0.24 3.76 24.51
C GLN A 518 -1.31 4.86 24.66
N ASP A 519 -2.14 5.08 23.64
CA ASP A 519 -3.16 6.13 23.59
C ASP A 519 -4.17 6.03 24.76
N LYS A 520 -4.42 4.83 25.27
CA LYS A 520 -5.28 4.62 26.46
C LYS A 520 -4.59 4.93 27.79
N SER A 521 -3.26 4.88 27.86
CA SER A 521 -2.52 5.19 29.10
C SER A 521 -2.31 6.69 29.32
N GLY A 522 -2.39 7.51 28.25
CA GLY A 522 -2.25 8.97 28.33
C GLY A 522 -3.52 9.72 28.80
N LYS A 523 -4.70 9.10 28.76
CA LYS A 523 -5.95 9.72 29.21
C LYS A 523 -6.25 9.58 30.71
N SER A 524 -5.36 8.96 31.49
CA SER A 524 -5.55 8.75 32.94
C SER A 524 -4.70 9.66 33.84
N HIS A 525 -4.07 10.70 33.30
CA HIS A 525 -3.23 11.62 34.08
C HIS A 525 -3.75 13.08 34.12
N ASP A 526 -4.95 13.37 33.57
CA ASP A 526 -5.62 14.65 33.76
C ASP A 526 -7.04 14.39 34.30
N SER A 527 -7.13 14.08 35.60
CA SER A 527 -8.33 14.21 36.43
C SER A 527 -7.97 14.75 37.80
#